data_c73c7f31fb179ec27b128ad7f7da7c8b
#
_entry.id   c73c7f31fb179ec27b128ad7f7da7c8b
#
_cell.length_a   1.000
_cell.length_b   1.000
_cell.length_c   1.000
_cell.angle_alpha   90.00
_cell.angle_beta   90.00
_cell.angle_gamma   90.00
#
_symmetry.space_group_name_H-M   'P 1'
#
loop_
_entity.id
_entity.type
_entity.pdbx_description
1 polymer ?
#
loop_
_entity_poly.entity_id
_entity_poly.type
_entity_poly.pdbx_seq_one_letter_code
_entity_poly.pdbx_strand_id
1 'polypeptide(L)' 'MKTSEIKELTKKEIVEKLQVEKENLVRLKLNHAVSLLDNPMKIQVSKRNIARIQTVLREFELKEKQN' A
#
# COMPACT_ATOMS: atom_id res chain seq x y z
N MET A 1 -2.39 -8.11 3.69
CA MET A 1 -3.52 -7.61 2.89
C MET A 1 -3.62 -8.41 1.60
N LYS A 2 -4.78 -8.97 1.35
CA LYS A 2 -4.99 -9.80 0.16
C LYS A 2 -5.49 -8.95 -1.01
N THR A 3 -5.08 -9.32 -2.21
CA THR A 3 -5.49 -8.61 -3.42
C THR A 3 -7.01 -8.59 -3.59
N SER A 4 -7.69 -9.69 -3.24
CA SER A 4 -9.14 -9.78 -3.31
C SER A 4 -9.84 -8.73 -2.44
N GLU A 5 -9.29 -8.44 -1.27
CA GLU A 5 -9.83 -7.44 -0.37
C GLU A 5 -9.72 -6.04 -0.98
N ILE A 6 -8.60 -5.77 -1.63
CA ILE A 6 -8.37 -4.48 -2.28
C ILE A 6 -9.33 -4.29 -3.46
N LYS A 7 -9.59 -5.34 -4.22
CA LYS A 7 -10.47 -5.28 -5.40
C LYS A 7 -11.93 -4.99 -5.06
N GLU A 8 -12.34 -5.26 -3.82
CA GLU A 8 -13.70 -4.97 -3.36
C GLU A 8 -13.91 -3.49 -3.03
N LEU A 9 -12.83 -2.71 -2.95
CA LEU A 9 -12.89 -1.30 -2.62
C LEU A 9 -13.20 -0.45 -3.86
N THR A 10 -13.81 0.73 -3.64
CA THR A 10 -13.96 1.70 -4.72
C THR A 10 -12.60 2.33 -5.03
N LYS A 11 -12.49 2.94 -6.22
CA LYS A 11 -11.25 3.62 -6.61
C LYS A 11 -10.81 4.66 -5.58
N LYS A 12 -11.77 5.46 -5.08
CA LYS A 12 -11.48 6.47 -4.08
C LYS A 12 -10.92 5.86 -2.80
N GLU A 13 -11.54 4.76 -2.34
CA GLU A 13 -11.07 4.05 -1.16
C GLU A 13 -9.68 3.47 -1.34
N ILE A 14 -9.38 2.97 -2.54
CA ILE A 14 -8.06 2.42 -2.86
C ILE A 14 -7.00 3.52 -2.80
N VAL A 15 -7.30 4.71 -3.36
CA VAL A 15 -6.39 5.85 -3.33
C VAL A 15 -6.13 6.30 -1.89
N GLU A 16 -7.18 6.39 -1.08
CA GLU A 16 -7.05 6.76 0.33
C GLU A 16 -6.20 5.73 1.10
N LYS A 17 -6.45 4.45 0.86
CA LYS A 17 -5.70 3.38 1.50
C LYS A 17 -4.22 3.43 1.10
N LEU A 18 -3.93 3.71 -0.16
CA LEU A 18 -2.57 3.85 -0.65
C LEU A 18 -1.85 4.98 0.10
N GLN A 19 -2.51 6.11 0.28
CA GLN A 19 -1.94 7.25 0.98
C GLN A 19 -1.61 6.89 2.43
N VAL A 20 -2.54 6.25 3.12
CA VAL A 20 -2.34 5.81 4.51
C VAL A 20 -1.16 4.83 4.61
N GLU A 21 -1.07 3.87 3.69
CA GLU A 21 0.02 2.89 3.71
C GLU A 21 1.37 3.54 3.44
N LYS A 22 1.44 4.54 2.55
CA LYS A 22 2.67 5.29 2.30
C LYS A 22 3.12 6.05 3.53
N GLU A 23 2.19 6.68 4.24
CA GLU A 23 2.49 7.40 5.48
C GLU A 23 3.00 6.44 6.56
N ASN A 24 2.37 5.26 6.67
CA ASN A 24 2.81 4.23 7.60
C ASN A 24 4.22 3.74 7.28
N LEU A 25 4.56 3.58 6.00
CA LEU A 25 5.90 3.16 5.61
C LEU A 25 6.95 4.20 6.02
N VAL A 26 6.66 5.48 5.81
CA VAL A 26 7.57 6.56 6.23
C VAL A 26 7.79 6.50 7.74
N ARG A 27 6.71 6.31 8.50
CA ARG A 27 6.80 6.20 9.96
C ARG A 27 7.65 5.01 10.40
N LEU A 28 7.44 3.85 9.75
CA LEU A 28 8.23 2.65 10.06
C LEU A 28 9.70 2.83 9.77
N LYS A 29 10.02 3.50 8.65
CA LYS A 29 11.41 3.77 8.30
C LYS A 29 12.08 4.71 9.31
N LEU A 30 11.36 5.74 9.75
CA LEU A 30 11.87 6.67 10.76
C LEU A 30 12.10 5.96 12.08
N ASN A 31 11.16 5.13 12.51
CA ASN A 31 11.29 4.37 13.75
C ASN A 31 12.47 3.42 13.67
N HIS A 32 12.68 2.76 12.53
CA HIS A 32 13.81 1.86 12.36
C HIS A 32 15.16 2.60 12.39
N ALA A 33 15.20 3.81 11.82
CA ALA A 33 16.41 4.65 11.83
C ALA A 33 16.79 5.09 13.25
N VAL A 34 15.77 5.32 14.09
CA VAL A 34 16.01 5.74 15.49
C VAL A 34 16.32 4.54 16.37
N SER A 35 15.67 3.40 16.12
CA SER A 35 15.86 2.19 16.93
C SER A 35 16.14 1.00 16.03
N LEU A 36 17.38 0.49 16.10
CA LEU A 36 17.78 -0.70 15.34
C LEU A 36 17.12 -1.99 15.85
N LEU A 37 16.38 -1.90 16.96
CA LEU A 37 15.68 -3.05 17.53
C LEU A 37 14.35 -3.32 16.84
N ASP A 38 13.85 -2.38 16.04
CA ASP A 38 12.61 -2.58 15.29
C ASP A 38 12.79 -3.65 14.21
N ASN A 39 11.74 -4.45 14.05
CA ASN A 39 11.75 -5.56 13.10
C ASN A 39 11.64 -5.06 11.66
N PRO A 40 12.69 -5.28 10.83
CA PRO A 40 12.68 -4.82 9.44
C PRO A 40 11.61 -5.51 8.58
N MET A 41 11.07 -6.65 9.04
CA MET A 41 10.01 -7.34 8.31
C MET A 41 8.76 -6.48 8.15
N LYS A 42 8.47 -5.60 9.13
CA LYS A 42 7.32 -4.70 9.04
C LYS A 42 7.45 -3.76 7.85
N ILE A 43 8.67 -3.30 7.57
CA ILE A 43 8.95 -2.43 6.43
C ILE A 43 8.71 -3.20 5.13
N GLN A 44 9.17 -4.45 5.04
CA GLN A 44 8.98 -5.27 3.84
C GLN A 44 7.51 -5.56 3.59
N VAL A 45 6.75 -5.89 4.63
CA VAL A 45 5.31 -6.15 4.52
C VAL A 45 4.58 -4.91 4.04
N SER A 46 4.93 -3.74 4.59
CA SER A 46 4.32 -2.48 4.18
C SER A 46 4.60 -2.16 2.72
N LYS A 47 5.84 -2.39 2.26
CA LYS A 47 6.20 -2.19 0.85
C LYS A 47 5.40 -3.11 -0.08
N ARG A 48 5.20 -4.38 0.33
CA ARG A 48 4.41 -5.33 -0.45
C ARG A 48 2.95 -4.91 -0.52
N ASN A 49 2.40 -4.42 0.58
CA ASN A 49 1.02 -3.93 0.61
C ASN A 49 0.84 -2.74 -0.33
N ILE A 50 1.78 -1.80 -0.32
CA ILE A 50 1.77 -0.65 -1.22
C ILE A 50 1.81 -1.12 -2.68
N ALA A 51 2.69 -2.06 -3.01
CA ALA A 51 2.82 -2.60 -4.36
C ALA A 51 1.50 -3.24 -4.83
N ARG A 52 0.84 -4.00 -3.95
CA ARG A 52 -0.45 -4.63 -4.28
C ARG A 52 -1.54 -3.60 -4.50
N ILE A 53 -1.61 -2.59 -3.66
CA ILE A 53 -2.60 -1.52 -3.79
C ILE A 53 -2.38 -0.76 -5.11
N GLN A 54 -1.13 -0.44 -5.42
CA GLN A 54 -0.78 0.24 -6.67
C GLN A 54 -1.14 -0.60 -7.89
N THR A 55 -0.93 -1.91 -7.83
CA THR A 55 -1.29 -2.82 -8.92
C THR A 55 -2.79 -2.83 -9.17
N VAL A 56 -3.59 -2.94 -8.11
CA VAL A 56 -5.04 -2.92 -8.23
C VAL A 56 -5.53 -1.58 -8.75
N LEU A 57 -4.98 -0.49 -8.26
CA LEU A 57 -5.34 0.86 -8.72
C LEU A 57 -5.05 1.01 -10.22
N ARG A 58 -3.90 0.51 -10.66
CA ARG A 58 -3.52 0.54 -12.08
C ARG A 58 -4.51 -0.25 -12.93
N GLU A 59 -4.94 -1.42 -12.46
CA GLU A 59 -5.95 -2.22 -13.16
C GLU A 59 -7.26 -1.45 -13.31
N PHE A 60 -7.69 -0.74 -12.27
CA PHE A 60 -8.87 0.12 -12.33
C PHE A 60 -8.73 1.21 -13.39
N GLU A 61 -7.59 1.88 -13.40
CA GLU A 61 -7.33 2.94 -14.37
C GLU A 61 -7.32 2.42 -15.81
N LEU A 62 -6.75 1.23 -16.02
CA LEU A 62 -6.73 0.60 -17.35
C LEU A 62 -8.14 0.25 -17.82
N LYS A 63 -8.98 -0.24 -16.92
CA LYS A 63 -10.38 -0.54 -17.27
C LYS A 63 -11.16 0.72 -17.64
N GLU A 64 -10.92 1.82 -16.93
CA GLU A 64 -11.56 3.10 -17.25
C GLU A 64 -11.17 3.60 -18.64
N LYS A 65 -9.92 3.39 -19.04
CA LYS A 65 -9.44 3.80 -20.37
C LYS A 65 -9.96 2.93 -21.50
N GLN A 66 -10.32 1.68 -21.20
CA GLN A 66 -10.82 0.75 -22.22
C GLN A 66 -12.30 0.93 -22.54
N ASN A 67 -13.03 1.69 -21.75
CA ASN A 67 -14.45 1.92 -21.97
C ASN A 67 -14.70 3.12 -22.90
#